data_de7dbf3fd6fa1c3dca2948ccd9e17c9c
#
_entry.id   de7dbf3fd6fa1c3dca2948ccd9e17c9c
#
_cell.length_a   1.000
_cell.length_b   1.000
_cell.length_c   1.000
_cell.angle_alpha   90.00
_cell.angle_beta   90.00
_cell.angle_gamma   90.00
#
_symmetry.space_group_name_H-M   'P 1'
#
loop_
_entity.id
_entity.type
_entity.pdbx_description
1 polymer ?
#
loop_
_entity_poly.entity_id
_entity_poly.type
_entity_poly.pdbx_seq_one_letter_code
_entity_poly.pdbx_strand_id
1 'polypeptide(L)'
;MHIKESMTFLKRFASSPRRIGSVAPSSKFLTKAMLDRVDWENARYIAELGAGTGVFTREIVRRARPDAKIMVFEIDPALQKMIRDEHPEHKGLTLHSDAQELVRYMNDNGIRELDFVISSLPFTVLPPKMTVRILNAVMKALKPDGHFVAYQYSSIMKHVLKKKFSHMKTRFVMFNIPPAFVYDCWK
;
A
#
# COMPACT_ATOMS: atom_id res chain seq x y z
N MET A 1 -20.66 -10.22 -10.26
CA MET A 1 -20.44 -9.37 -11.45
C MET A 1 -19.53 -8.17 -11.17
N HIS A 2 -19.48 -7.60 -9.95
CA HIS A 2 -18.72 -6.39 -9.62
C HIS A 2 -17.19 -6.52 -9.48
N ILE A 3 -16.64 -7.71 -9.22
CA ILE A 3 -15.18 -7.89 -9.02
C ILE A 3 -14.41 -7.67 -10.33
N LYS A 4 -14.93 -8.20 -11.45
CA LYS A 4 -14.29 -8.03 -12.77
C LYS A 4 -14.25 -6.57 -13.22
N GLU A 5 -15.29 -5.78 -12.95
CA GLU A 5 -15.35 -4.35 -13.29
C GLU A 5 -14.34 -3.53 -12.48
N SER A 6 -14.24 -3.81 -11.19
CA SER A 6 -13.28 -3.15 -10.29
C SER A 6 -11.83 -3.49 -10.67
N MET A 7 -11.56 -4.74 -11.03
CA MET A 7 -10.26 -5.17 -11.54
C MET A 7 -9.91 -4.52 -12.88
N THR A 8 -10.90 -4.39 -13.77
CA THR A 8 -10.72 -3.71 -15.07
C THR A 8 -10.40 -2.23 -14.87
N PHE A 9 -11.02 -1.57 -13.89
CA PHE A 9 -10.76 -0.18 -13.57
C PHE A 9 -9.33 0.02 -13.04
N LEU A 10 -8.89 -0.79 -12.07
CA LEU A 10 -7.52 -0.74 -11.54
C LEU A 10 -6.47 -1.03 -12.61
N LYS A 11 -6.72 -2.04 -13.48
CA LYS A 11 -5.85 -2.31 -14.62
C LYS A 11 -5.75 -1.12 -15.58
N ARG A 12 -6.86 -0.48 -15.91
CA ARG A 12 -6.86 0.75 -16.73
C ARG A 12 -6.11 1.89 -16.08
N PHE A 13 -6.21 2.01 -14.75
CA PHE A 13 -5.46 3.01 -13.99
C PHE A 13 -3.96 2.70 -14.01
N ALA A 14 -3.58 1.46 -13.74
CA ALA A 14 -2.19 1.00 -13.75
C ALA A 14 -1.55 1.06 -15.15
N SER A 15 -2.31 0.70 -16.20
CA SER A 15 -1.82 0.68 -17.58
C SER A 15 -1.85 2.03 -18.31
N SER A 16 -2.45 3.07 -17.72
CA SER A 16 -2.54 4.40 -18.33
C SER A 16 -2.10 5.53 -17.41
N PRO A 17 -0.90 5.48 -16.82
CA PRO A 17 -0.41 6.54 -15.93
C PRO A 17 -0.30 7.89 -16.63
N ARG A 18 -0.09 7.90 -17.95
CA ARG A 18 0.05 9.13 -18.77
C ARG A 18 -1.27 9.88 -19.02
N ARG A 19 -2.44 9.24 -18.83
CA ARG A 19 -3.75 9.88 -19.10
C ARG A 19 -4.35 10.62 -17.89
N ILE A 20 -3.86 10.32 -16.67
CA ILE A 20 -4.37 10.91 -15.41
C ILE A 20 -3.26 11.71 -14.70
N GLY A 21 -2.45 12.42 -15.48
CA GLY A 21 -1.32 13.18 -14.96
C GLY A 21 -0.16 12.25 -14.60
N SER A 22 0.84 12.22 -15.45
CA SER A 22 2.12 11.54 -15.31
C SER A 22 2.48 11.24 -13.85
N VAL A 23 2.28 10.00 -13.42
CA VAL A 23 2.83 9.57 -12.14
C VAL A 23 4.33 9.38 -12.37
N ALA A 24 5.09 10.44 -12.15
CA ALA A 24 6.52 10.30 -11.97
C ALA A 24 6.75 9.28 -10.85
N PRO A 25 7.80 8.44 -10.93
CA PRO A 25 8.15 7.54 -9.83
C PRO A 25 8.16 8.32 -8.52
N SER A 26 7.59 7.73 -7.46
CA SER A 26 7.52 8.39 -6.15
C SER A 26 8.86 8.97 -5.77
N SER A 27 8.89 10.27 -5.47
CA SER A 27 10.13 10.97 -5.16
C SER A 27 10.77 10.40 -3.89
N LYS A 28 12.07 10.57 -3.74
CA LYS A 28 12.79 10.21 -2.50
C LYS A 28 12.15 10.84 -1.26
N PHE A 29 11.58 12.04 -1.40
CA PHE A 29 10.87 12.74 -0.32
C PHE A 29 9.56 12.05 0.04
N LEU A 30 8.79 11.58 -0.95
CA LEU A 30 7.57 10.82 -0.71
C LEU A 30 7.89 9.46 -0.10
N THR A 31 8.86 8.74 -0.67
CA THR A 31 9.31 7.45 -0.14
C THR A 31 9.76 7.56 1.31
N LYS A 32 10.56 8.59 1.63
CA LYS A 32 10.95 8.88 3.00
C LYS A 32 9.74 9.15 3.89
N ALA A 33 8.81 10.02 3.47
CA ALA A 33 7.64 10.37 4.27
C ALA A 33 6.71 9.18 4.54
N MET A 34 6.61 8.24 3.61
CA MET A 34 5.81 7.01 3.72
C MET A 34 6.44 5.98 4.67
N LEU A 35 7.77 5.89 4.69
CA LEU A 35 8.50 4.80 5.34
C LEU A 35 9.20 5.21 6.65
N ASP A 36 9.27 6.51 6.98
CA ASP A 36 9.94 7.00 8.20
C ASP A 36 9.31 6.53 9.51
N ARG A 37 8.06 6.08 9.47
CA ARG A 37 7.33 5.62 10.66
C ARG A 37 7.48 4.14 10.93
N VAL A 38 8.01 3.39 9.98
CA VAL A 38 8.21 1.95 10.14
C VAL A 38 9.34 1.70 11.12
N ASP A 39 9.04 0.97 12.18
CA ASP A 39 10.04 0.43 13.10
C ASP A 39 10.69 -0.80 12.45
N TRP A 40 11.73 -0.56 11.67
CA TRP A 40 12.40 -1.59 10.87
C TRP A 40 13.09 -2.67 11.70
N GLU A 41 13.44 -2.35 12.94
CA GLU A 41 14.08 -3.30 13.86
C GLU A 41 13.07 -4.33 14.39
N ASN A 42 11.82 -3.94 14.57
CA ASN A 42 10.78 -4.76 15.18
C ASN A 42 9.68 -5.22 14.20
N ALA A 43 9.51 -4.53 13.05
CA ALA A 43 8.49 -4.88 12.07
C ALA A 43 8.80 -6.23 11.41
N ARG A 44 7.90 -7.21 11.59
CA ARG A 44 8.00 -8.57 11.04
C ARG A 44 6.99 -8.85 9.95
N TYR A 45 5.84 -8.19 9.99
CA TYR A 45 4.72 -8.42 9.08
C TYR A 45 4.29 -7.11 8.43
N ILE A 46 4.61 -6.96 7.16
CA ILE A 46 4.38 -5.73 6.40
C ILE A 46 3.54 -6.06 5.18
N ALA A 47 2.56 -5.22 4.87
CA ALA A 47 1.85 -5.29 3.59
C ALA A 47 2.03 -4.00 2.79
N GLU A 48 2.21 -4.13 1.49
CA GLU A 48 2.20 -3.04 0.52
C GLU A 48 1.00 -3.19 -0.41
N LEU A 49 0.13 -2.19 -0.49
CA LEU A 49 -1.07 -2.19 -1.33
C LEU A 49 -0.88 -1.26 -2.53
N GLY A 50 -0.83 -1.83 -3.74
CA GLY A 50 -0.62 -1.12 -4.99
C GLY A 50 0.85 -0.81 -5.24
N ALA A 51 1.67 -1.83 -5.42
CA ALA A 51 3.12 -1.68 -5.54
C ALA A 51 3.56 -0.96 -6.83
N GLY A 52 2.76 -1.06 -7.90
CA GLY A 52 3.12 -0.47 -9.19
C GLY A 52 4.47 -1.00 -9.69
N THR A 53 5.37 -0.08 -9.99
CA THR A 53 6.74 -0.41 -10.44
C THR A 53 7.71 -0.78 -9.29
N GLY A 54 7.21 -1.03 -8.08
CA GLY A 54 8.02 -1.51 -6.95
C GLY A 54 8.89 -0.45 -6.26
N VAL A 55 8.59 0.85 -6.41
CA VAL A 55 9.41 1.92 -5.81
C VAL A 55 9.46 1.79 -4.28
N PHE A 56 8.32 1.57 -3.64
CA PHE A 56 8.28 1.35 -2.19
C PHE A 56 8.74 -0.07 -1.86
N THR A 57 8.40 -1.08 -2.66
CA THR A 57 8.84 -2.47 -2.45
C THR A 57 10.35 -2.56 -2.30
N ARG A 58 11.13 -1.92 -3.19
CA ARG A 58 12.60 -1.87 -3.11
C ARG A 58 13.10 -1.34 -1.77
N GLU A 59 12.52 -0.23 -1.31
CA GLU A 59 12.92 0.38 -0.04
C GLU A 59 12.46 -0.44 1.17
N ILE A 60 11.29 -1.08 1.10
CA ILE A 60 10.80 -2.00 2.13
C ILE A 60 11.75 -3.18 2.25
N VAL A 61 12.04 -3.87 1.14
CA VAL A 61 12.96 -5.03 1.12
C VAL A 61 14.35 -4.66 1.62
N ARG A 62 14.88 -3.49 1.20
CA ARG A 62 16.21 -3.03 1.62
C ARG A 62 16.31 -2.76 3.12
N ARG A 63 15.21 -2.31 3.76
CA ARG A 63 15.18 -1.90 5.18
C ARG A 63 14.63 -2.97 6.10
N ALA A 64 13.79 -3.85 5.59
CA ALA A 64 13.15 -4.89 6.38
C ALA A 64 14.18 -5.87 6.96
N ARG A 65 13.82 -6.48 8.05
CA ARG A 65 14.58 -7.60 8.63
C ARG A 65 14.64 -8.76 7.64
N PRO A 66 15.72 -9.55 7.65
CA PRO A 66 15.84 -10.72 6.78
C PRO A 66 14.72 -11.78 7.00
N ASP A 67 14.15 -11.83 8.22
CA ASP A 67 13.06 -12.73 8.62
C ASP A 67 11.66 -12.11 8.46
N ALA A 68 11.56 -10.86 8.00
CA ALA A 68 10.28 -10.20 7.79
C ALA A 68 9.47 -10.85 6.66
N LYS A 69 8.16 -10.96 6.86
CA LYS A 69 7.21 -11.36 5.83
C LYS A 69 6.60 -10.11 5.20
N ILE A 70 6.77 -9.96 3.90
CA ILE A 70 6.31 -8.81 3.12
C ILE A 70 5.28 -9.30 2.12
N MET A 71 4.04 -8.85 2.27
CA MET A 71 2.93 -9.14 1.36
C MET A 71 2.74 -7.96 0.41
N VAL A 72 3.00 -8.16 -0.87
CA VAL A 72 2.89 -7.12 -1.90
C VAL A 72 1.67 -7.36 -2.77
N PHE A 73 0.80 -6.37 -2.85
CA PHE A 73 -0.41 -6.40 -3.65
C PHE A 73 -0.26 -5.53 -4.90
N GLU A 74 -0.30 -6.17 -6.05
CA GLU A 74 -0.28 -5.50 -7.36
C GLU A 74 -1.18 -6.29 -8.31
N ILE A 75 -2.08 -5.59 -9.02
CA ILE A 75 -3.08 -6.25 -9.87
C ILE A 75 -2.53 -6.63 -11.25
N ASP A 76 -1.48 -5.94 -11.71
CA ASP A 76 -0.86 -6.19 -13.01
C ASP A 76 0.17 -7.33 -12.91
N PRO A 77 -0.05 -8.48 -13.60
CA PRO A 77 0.89 -9.60 -13.56
C PRO A 77 2.28 -9.28 -14.10
N ALA A 78 2.40 -8.32 -15.04
CA ALA A 78 3.70 -7.93 -15.57
C ALA A 78 4.51 -7.17 -14.52
N LEU A 79 3.84 -6.27 -13.76
CA LEU A 79 4.48 -5.57 -12.63
C LEU A 79 4.81 -6.53 -11.48
N GLN A 80 3.94 -7.50 -11.19
CA GLN A 80 4.26 -8.56 -10.22
C GLN A 80 5.51 -9.36 -10.63
N LYS A 81 5.58 -9.72 -11.93
CA LYS A 81 6.76 -10.42 -12.45
C LYS A 81 8.03 -9.59 -12.28
N MET A 82 7.97 -8.31 -12.64
CA MET A 82 9.09 -7.38 -12.49
C MET A 82 9.57 -7.30 -11.03
N ILE A 83 8.66 -7.13 -10.09
CA ILE A 83 8.99 -7.08 -8.66
C ILE A 83 9.62 -8.40 -8.19
N ARG A 84 9.11 -9.55 -8.63
CA ARG A 84 9.65 -10.86 -8.28
C ARG A 84 11.07 -11.05 -8.82
N ASP A 85 11.28 -10.67 -10.08
CA ASP A 85 12.58 -10.80 -10.75
C ASP A 85 13.64 -9.87 -10.12
N GLU A 86 13.21 -8.74 -9.52
CA GLU A 86 14.10 -7.78 -8.84
C GLU A 86 14.51 -8.24 -7.43
N HIS A 87 13.72 -9.13 -6.79
CA HIS A 87 13.94 -9.55 -5.40
C HIS A 87 13.97 -11.08 -5.24
N PRO A 88 14.76 -11.84 -6.04
CA PRO A 88 14.75 -13.30 -6.04
C PRO A 88 15.20 -13.91 -4.71
N GLU A 89 16.04 -13.21 -3.96
CA GLU A 89 16.63 -13.72 -2.72
C GLU A 89 15.74 -13.51 -1.49
N HIS A 90 14.70 -12.67 -1.58
CA HIS A 90 13.87 -12.34 -0.41
C HIS A 90 12.76 -13.39 -0.20
N LYS A 91 13.07 -14.45 0.57
CA LYS A 91 12.17 -15.59 0.83
C LYS A 91 10.85 -15.22 1.52
N GLY A 92 10.82 -14.09 2.24
CA GLY A 92 9.61 -13.59 2.92
C GLY A 92 8.70 -12.74 2.06
N LEU A 93 9.08 -12.43 0.81
CA LEU A 93 8.29 -11.63 -0.12
C LEU A 93 7.24 -12.50 -0.82
N THR A 94 5.98 -12.13 -0.72
CA THR A 94 4.87 -12.78 -1.45
C THR A 94 4.09 -11.76 -2.27
N LEU A 95 3.63 -12.18 -3.47
CA LEU A 95 2.90 -11.31 -4.41
C LEU A 95 1.46 -11.77 -4.55
N HIS A 96 0.53 -10.83 -4.46
CA HIS A 96 -0.91 -11.04 -4.49
C HIS A 96 -1.59 -10.01 -5.41
N SER A 97 -2.77 -10.37 -5.96
CA SER A 97 -3.42 -9.53 -6.97
C SER A 97 -4.49 -8.60 -6.39
N ASP A 98 -5.20 -8.98 -5.33
CA ASP A 98 -6.37 -8.24 -4.84
C ASP A 98 -6.22 -7.82 -3.39
N ALA A 99 -6.03 -6.54 -3.17
CA ALA A 99 -5.92 -5.94 -1.83
C ALA A 99 -7.20 -6.07 -0.98
N GLN A 100 -8.38 -6.34 -1.60
CA GLN A 100 -9.61 -6.61 -0.86
C GLN A 100 -9.54 -7.93 -0.08
N GLU A 101 -8.71 -8.87 -0.55
CA GLU A 101 -8.49 -10.20 0.01
C GLU A 101 -7.34 -10.25 1.04
N LEU A 102 -6.84 -9.09 1.50
CA LEU A 102 -5.71 -8.98 2.42
C LEU A 102 -5.79 -9.98 3.60
N VAL A 103 -6.93 -10.00 4.29
CA VAL A 103 -7.12 -10.86 5.47
C VAL A 103 -7.09 -12.35 5.10
N ARG A 104 -7.62 -12.72 3.93
CA ARG A 104 -7.56 -14.10 3.44
C ARG A 104 -6.11 -14.51 3.20
N TYR A 105 -5.34 -13.70 2.47
CA TYR A 105 -3.92 -14.01 2.20
C TYR A 105 -3.08 -14.03 3.47
N MET A 106 -3.39 -13.21 4.48
CA MET A 106 -2.75 -13.31 5.79
C MET A 106 -2.99 -14.68 6.44
N ASN A 107 -4.25 -15.13 6.45
CA ASN A 107 -4.63 -16.45 7.01
C ASN A 107 -3.92 -17.59 6.27
N ASP A 108 -3.89 -17.54 4.93
CA ASP A 108 -3.24 -18.55 4.08
C ASP A 108 -1.71 -18.62 4.35
N ASN A 109 -1.10 -17.53 4.83
CA ASN A 109 0.31 -17.43 5.17
C ASN A 109 0.62 -17.54 6.67
N GLY A 110 -0.39 -17.84 7.50
CA GLY A 110 -0.25 -17.96 8.95
C GLY A 110 0.09 -16.65 9.66
N ILE A 111 -0.28 -15.50 9.05
CA ILE A 111 -0.08 -14.16 9.62
C ILE A 111 -1.35 -13.75 10.34
N ARG A 112 -1.25 -13.46 11.64
CA ARG A 112 -2.40 -13.03 12.46
C ARG A 112 -2.67 -11.55 12.37
N GLU A 113 -1.60 -10.74 12.44
CA GLU A 113 -1.67 -9.28 12.48
C GLU A 113 -0.48 -8.68 11.73
N LEU A 114 -0.65 -7.46 11.21
CA LEU A 114 0.38 -6.71 10.51
C LEU A 114 0.90 -5.57 11.39
N ASP A 115 2.21 -5.36 11.37
CA ASP A 115 2.86 -4.21 11.98
C ASP A 115 2.59 -2.94 11.18
N PHE A 116 2.71 -3.04 9.85
CA PHE A 116 2.52 -1.92 8.94
C PHE A 116 1.77 -2.33 7.69
N VAL A 117 0.90 -1.43 7.23
CA VAL A 117 0.30 -1.48 5.90
C VAL A 117 0.63 -0.17 5.19
N ILE A 118 1.34 -0.28 4.08
CA ILE A 118 1.76 0.85 3.23
C ILE A 118 0.89 0.83 1.98
N SER A 119 0.28 1.97 1.60
CA SER A 119 -0.66 2.00 0.47
C SER A 119 -0.38 3.12 -0.52
N SER A 120 -0.24 2.74 -1.78
CA SER A 120 -0.20 3.62 -2.95
C SER A 120 -1.52 3.59 -3.72
N LEU A 121 -2.57 2.95 -3.20
CA LEU A 121 -3.85 2.85 -3.88
C LEU A 121 -4.52 4.22 -4.00
N PRO A 122 -5.04 4.57 -5.18
CA PRO A 122 -5.67 5.87 -5.42
C PRO A 122 -7.13 5.86 -4.91
N PHE A 123 -7.33 5.88 -3.60
CA PHE A 123 -8.66 5.73 -2.97
C PHE A 123 -9.71 6.73 -3.46
N THR A 124 -9.29 7.91 -3.91
CA THR A 124 -10.22 8.95 -4.41
C THR A 124 -10.86 8.61 -5.75
N VAL A 125 -10.27 7.68 -6.51
CA VAL A 125 -10.78 7.27 -7.82
C VAL A 125 -11.24 5.81 -7.85
N LEU A 126 -10.98 5.05 -6.77
CA LEU A 126 -11.53 3.71 -6.63
C LEU A 126 -13.05 3.76 -6.38
N PRO A 127 -13.80 2.74 -6.83
CA PRO A 127 -15.20 2.60 -6.46
C PRO A 127 -15.38 2.65 -4.93
N PRO A 128 -16.34 3.43 -4.40
CA PRO A 128 -16.50 3.61 -2.95
C PRO A 128 -16.64 2.30 -2.17
N LYS A 129 -17.35 1.31 -2.73
CA LYS A 129 -17.50 -0.03 -2.12
C LYS A 129 -16.15 -0.76 -2.00
N MET A 130 -15.25 -0.62 -2.98
CA MET A 130 -13.91 -1.21 -2.95
C MET A 130 -13.05 -0.51 -1.89
N THR A 131 -13.04 0.83 -1.88
CA THR A 131 -12.34 1.62 -0.85
C THR A 131 -12.75 1.18 0.56
N VAL A 132 -14.06 1.05 0.81
CA VAL A 132 -14.57 0.60 2.12
C VAL A 132 -14.09 -0.82 2.45
N ARG A 133 -14.13 -1.76 1.50
CA ARG A 133 -13.66 -3.14 1.71
C ARG A 133 -12.17 -3.18 2.04
N ILE A 134 -11.34 -2.48 1.27
CA ILE A 134 -9.89 -2.45 1.52
C ILE A 134 -9.59 -1.83 2.89
N LEU A 135 -10.19 -0.68 3.22
CA LEU A 135 -9.97 -0.05 4.52
C LEU A 135 -10.49 -0.91 5.69
N ASN A 136 -11.57 -1.68 5.50
CA ASN A 136 -12.04 -2.64 6.50
C ASN A 136 -11.06 -3.81 6.66
N ALA A 137 -10.51 -4.32 5.56
CA ALA A 137 -9.48 -5.37 5.60
C ALA A 137 -8.22 -4.88 6.32
N VAL A 138 -7.76 -3.65 6.03
CA VAL A 138 -6.64 -3.00 6.74
C VAL A 138 -6.91 -2.90 8.23
N MET A 139 -8.09 -2.42 8.64
CA MET A 139 -8.45 -2.30 10.06
C MET A 139 -8.45 -3.64 10.79
N LYS A 140 -8.88 -4.72 10.12
CA LYS A 140 -8.84 -6.08 10.68
C LYS A 140 -7.41 -6.62 10.75
N ALA A 141 -6.60 -6.30 9.75
CA ALA A 141 -5.25 -6.81 9.60
C ALA A 141 -4.25 -6.20 10.58
N LEU A 142 -4.38 -4.92 10.90
CA LEU A 142 -3.43 -4.23 11.77
C LEU A 142 -3.52 -4.70 13.22
N LYS A 143 -2.38 -4.87 13.87
CA LYS A 143 -2.28 -5.00 15.32
C LYS A 143 -2.73 -3.70 16.02
N PRO A 144 -2.99 -3.68 17.35
CA PRO A 144 -3.47 -2.48 18.06
C PRO A 144 -2.61 -1.23 17.86
N ASP A 145 -1.29 -1.38 17.88
CA ASP A 145 -0.29 -0.33 17.64
C ASP A 145 0.29 -0.32 16.22
N GLY A 146 -0.36 -1.05 15.31
CA GLY A 146 0.02 -1.11 13.91
C GLY A 146 -0.38 0.13 13.13
N HIS A 147 0.42 0.47 12.11
CA HIS A 147 0.23 1.69 11.33
C HIS A 147 -0.24 1.41 9.90
N PHE A 148 -1.20 2.20 9.44
CA PHE A 148 -1.59 2.33 8.05
C PHE A 148 -1.04 3.64 7.49
N VAL A 149 -0.10 3.54 6.57
CA VAL A 149 0.51 4.71 5.92
C VAL A 149 0.08 4.76 4.46
N ALA A 150 -0.60 5.83 4.06
CA ALA A 150 -1.07 6.00 2.69
C ALA A 150 -0.78 7.41 2.17
N TYR A 151 -0.54 7.55 0.87
CA TYR A 151 -0.50 8.88 0.27
C TYR A 151 -1.64 9.10 -0.72
N GLN A 152 -2.03 10.35 -0.87
CA GLN A 152 -3.03 10.81 -1.85
C GLN A 152 -2.62 12.18 -2.40
N TYR A 153 -3.01 12.46 -3.65
CA TYR A 153 -2.76 13.77 -4.29
C TYR A 153 -3.82 14.83 -3.92
N SER A 154 -4.81 14.47 -3.12
CA SER A 154 -5.83 15.40 -2.61
C SER A 154 -6.13 15.10 -1.14
N SER A 155 -6.74 16.08 -0.45
CA SER A 155 -7.13 15.94 0.95
C SER A 155 -8.49 15.23 1.17
N ILE A 156 -9.17 14.80 0.10
CA ILE A 156 -10.53 14.21 0.16
C ILE A 156 -10.58 13.02 1.13
N MET A 157 -9.56 12.15 1.09
CA MET A 157 -9.52 10.96 1.95
C MET A 157 -9.30 11.26 3.43
N LYS A 158 -8.87 12.47 3.79
CA LYS A 158 -8.61 12.86 5.18
C LYS A 158 -9.81 12.61 6.10
N HIS A 159 -11.00 12.98 5.64
CA HIS A 159 -12.24 12.81 6.42
C HIS A 159 -12.62 11.33 6.59
N VAL A 160 -12.47 10.52 5.53
CA VAL A 160 -12.76 9.09 5.56
C VAL A 160 -11.82 8.38 6.54
N LEU A 161 -10.52 8.67 6.47
CA LEU A 161 -9.51 8.08 7.34
C LEU A 161 -9.71 8.49 8.81
N LYS A 162 -10.02 9.78 9.08
CA LYS A 162 -10.32 10.26 10.44
C LYS A 162 -11.52 9.57 11.08
N LYS A 163 -12.51 9.16 10.28
CA LYS A 163 -13.68 8.41 10.80
C LYS A 163 -13.35 6.95 11.07
N LYS A 164 -12.31 6.43 10.44
CA LYS A 164 -11.98 5.03 10.47
C LYS A 164 -10.93 4.67 11.51
N PHE A 165 -9.95 5.54 11.71
CA PHE A 165 -8.84 5.36 12.64
C PHE A 165 -8.97 6.31 13.83
N SER A 166 -8.59 5.85 15.01
CA SER A 166 -8.64 6.67 16.23
C SER A 166 -7.61 7.79 16.20
N HIS A 167 -6.48 7.54 15.56
CA HIS A 167 -5.38 8.49 15.46
C HIS A 167 -4.93 8.66 14.02
N MET A 168 -4.55 9.90 13.65
CA MET A 168 -4.03 10.20 12.34
C MET A 168 -3.07 11.39 12.38
N LYS A 169 -1.89 11.22 11.82
CA LYS A 169 -0.97 12.31 11.47
C LYS A 169 -1.00 12.54 9.97
N THR A 170 -0.88 13.79 9.55
CA THR A 170 -0.84 14.18 8.13
C THR A 170 0.44 14.95 7.85
N ARG A 171 1.14 14.59 6.76
CA ARG A 171 2.31 15.31 6.26
C ARG A 171 2.05 15.72 4.81
N PHE A 172 2.34 16.95 4.45
CA PHE A 172 2.34 17.41 3.06
C PHE A 172 3.75 17.31 2.48
N VAL A 173 3.88 16.63 1.34
CA VAL A 173 5.15 16.41 0.64
C VAL A 173 5.15 17.26 -0.62
N MET A 174 5.74 18.45 -0.51
CA MET A 174 5.81 19.43 -1.60
C MET A 174 6.73 18.98 -2.73
N PHE A 175 7.84 18.32 -2.39
CA PHE A 175 8.87 17.88 -3.36
C PHE A 175 8.55 16.52 -3.98
N ASN A 176 7.28 16.29 -4.28
CA ASN A 176 6.80 15.22 -5.14
C ASN A 176 6.01 15.84 -6.29
N ILE A 177 5.97 15.21 -7.46
CA ILE A 177 5.24 15.69 -8.63
C ILE A 177 4.19 14.67 -9.05
N PRO A 178 2.89 15.01 -8.85
CA PRO A 178 2.38 16.18 -8.12
C PRO A 178 2.63 16.08 -6.60
N PRO A 179 2.55 17.19 -5.83
CA PRO A 179 2.63 17.18 -4.38
C PRO A 179 1.61 16.24 -3.74
N ALA A 180 1.94 15.63 -2.62
CA ALA A 180 1.12 14.59 -2.01
C ALA A 180 0.88 14.82 -0.51
N PHE A 181 -0.27 14.36 -0.03
CA PHE A 181 -0.58 14.22 1.39
C PHE A 181 -0.26 12.78 1.83
N VAL A 182 0.54 12.62 2.84
CA VAL A 182 0.81 11.35 3.51
C VAL A 182 0.00 11.29 4.79
N TYR A 183 -0.76 10.23 4.96
CA TYR A 183 -1.57 9.93 6.13
C TYR A 183 -0.96 8.74 6.86
N ASP A 184 -0.59 8.93 8.12
CA ASP A 184 -0.15 7.89 9.04
C ASP A 184 -1.27 7.71 10.08
N CYS A 185 -1.90 6.55 10.04
CA CYS A 185 -3.13 6.24 10.79
C CYS A 185 -2.91 4.99 11.66
N TRP A 186 -3.47 5.00 12.89
CA TRP A 186 -3.46 3.83 13.80
C TRP A 186 -4.74 3.75 14.64
N LYS A 187 -4.94 2.59 15.29
CA LYS A 187 -6.13 2.32 16.11
C LYS A 187 -6.16 3.11 17.40
#